data_1e7d8231a8bb48c0809804344ad39326
#
_entry.id   1e7d8231a8bb48c0809804344ad39326
#
_cell.length_a   1.000
_cell.length_b   1.000
_cell.length_c   1.000
_cell.angle_alpha   90.00
_cell.angle_beta   90.00
_cell.angle_gamma   90.00
#
_symmetry.space_group_name_H-M   'P 1'
#
loop_
_entity.id
_entity.type
_entity.pdbx_description
1 polymer ?
#
loop_
_entity_poly.entity_id
_entity_poly.type
_entity_poly.pdbx_seq_one_letter_code
_entity_poly.pdbx_strand_id
1 'polypeptide(L)'
;LILPMRERASVIDRWLDDRIQNVLPGIMRRSGIDLWVLISREYNEDPVLKTFLPSTWQSARRRTILLIHDRGEGVPLETLAVARYPVGASFVKAWDKEKHGEQWQRLAQLIEERDPRAIGINVSSTFALADGLSSTEHELLRESLPENLRGRLVSAEGLAIGWLETRSAAEMEVYPQIVRIAHEILAEGLSESVIQPGVSTTHDVVWWYRDRIRELGLSAWFHPSVSIQRAASPVIDMKADVLSMHDEDVIRPGDLLHVDFGITYLRLNTDTQQHAYVLRPGETEAPASLRQALATGNRLQDILTGNFVAGRSGNDILAASLQQAEREGITASIYT
;
A
#
# COMPACT_ATOMS: atom_id res chain seq x y z
N LEU A 1 18.63 11.07 1.89
CA LEU A 1 18.43 11.70 3.20
C LEU A 1 16.98 11.49 3.65
N ILE A 2 16.80 10.97 4.87
CA ILE A 2 15.48 10.78 5.47
C ILE A 2 15.09 12.10 6.14
N LEU A 3 13.95 12.67 5.76
CA LEU A 3 13.48 13.97 6.28
C LEU A 3 13.08 13.89 7.77
N PRO A 4 13.24 14.98 8.53
CA PRO A 4 12.64 15.12 9.85
C PRO A 4 11.11 15.03 9.82
N MET A 5 10.48 14.61 10.93
CA MET A 5 9.03 14.36 10.98
C MET A 5 8.16 15.54 10.54
N ARG A 6 8.53 16.77 10.89
CA ARG A 6 7.80 17.98 10.46
C ARG A 6 7.81 18.18 8.95
N GLU A 7 8.97 17.94 8.33
CA GLU A 7 9.10 18.06 6.87
C GLU A 7 8.34 16.95 6.14
N ARG A 8 8.38 15.71 6.69
CA ARG A 8 7.54 14.60 6.18
C ARG A 8 6.07 14.96 6.21
N ALA A 9 5.60 15.53 7.32
CA ALA A 9 4.21 15.97 7.46
C ALA A 9 3.83 16.95 6.36
N SER A 10 4.68 17.95 6.11
CA SER A 10 4.44 18.94 5.05
C SER A 10 4.43 18.34 3.65
N VAL A 11 5.28 17.32 3.39
CA VAL A 11 5.29 16.62 2.09
C VAL A 11 4.01 15.80 1.91
N ILE A 12 3.64 15.01 2.92
CA ILE A 12 2.46 14.16 2.91
C ILE A 12 1.19 14.99 2.66
N ASP A 13 1.04 16.11 3.37
CA ASP A 13 -0.15 16.95 3.24
C ASP A 13 -0.23 17.63 1.86
N ARG A 14 0.90 18.10 1.30
CA ARG A 14 0.94 18.64 -0.08
C ARG A 14 0.59 17.57 -1.12
N TRP A 15 1.13 16.36 -0.97
CA TRP A 15 0.81 15.26 -1.88
C TRP A 15 -0.66 14.85 -1.80
N LEU A 16 -1.23 14.86 -0.60
CA LEU A 16 -2.66 14.60 -0.43
C LEU A 16 -3.50 15.63 -1.19
N ASP A 17 -3.18 16.93 -1.04
CA ASP A 17 -3.88 18.01 -1.75
C ASP A 17 -3.74 17.85 -3.26
N ASP A 18 -2.52 17.60 -3.77
CA ASP A 18 -2.27 17.34 -5.19
C ASP A 18 -3.07 16.16 -5.73
N ARG A 19 -3.09 15.03 -5.00
CA ARG A 19 -3.84 13.85 -5.38
C ARG A 19 -5.34 14.09 -5.43
N ILE A 20 -5.89 14.83 -4.46
CA ILE A 20 -7.31 15.19 -4.45
C ILE A 20 -7.66 16.07 -5.65
N GLN A 21 -6.79 16.99 -6.04
CA GLN A 21 -7.04 17.92 -7.13
C GLN A 21 -6.79 17.32 -8.51
N ASN A 22 -5.74 16.51 -8.67
CA ASN A 22 -5.23 16.12 -9.98
C ASN A 22 -5.40 14.63 -10.31
N VAL A 23 -5.54 13.76 -9.30
CA VAL A 23 -5.65 12.30 -9.49
C VAL A 23 -7.10 11.84 -9.29
N LEU A 24 -7.73 12.22 -8.19
CA LEU A 24 -9.05 11.73 -7.79
C LEU A 24 -10.16 12.03 -8.80
N PRO A 25 -10.25 13.22 -9.44
CA PRO A 25 -11.33 13.50 -10.40
C PRO A 25 -11.39 12.49 -11.54
N GLY A 26 -10.23 12.13 -12.10
CA GLY A 26 -10.14 11.15 -13.16
C GLY A 26 -10.58 9.75 -12.73
N ILE A 27 -10.29 9.37 -11.48
CA ILE A 27 -10.69 8.07 -10.93
C ILE A 27 -12.20 8.03 -10.69
N MET A 28 -12.79 9.07 -10.09
CA MET A 28 -14.24 9.17 -9.87
C MET A 28 -15.02 9.03 -11.18
N ARG A 29 -14.59 9.73 -12.23
CA ARG A 29 -15.24 9.69 -13.55
C ARG A 29 -15.15 8.32 -14.21
N ARG A 30 -13.97 7.67 -14.14
CA ARG A 30 -13.82 6.29 -14.66
C ARG A 30 -14.68 5.28 -13.92
N SER A 31 -14.89 5.51 -12.61
CA SER A 31 -15.73 4.64 -11.77
C SER A 31 -17.23 4.93 -11.90
N GLY A 32 -17.62 6.01 -12.59
CA GLY A 32 -19.02 6.41 -12.73
C GLY A 32 -19.67 6.87 -11.42
N ILE A 33 -18.88 7.24 -10.42
CA ILE A 33 -19.32 7.69 -9.09
C ILE A 33 -19.13 9.20 -9.01
N ASP A 34 -20.21 9.93 -8.86
CA ASP A 34 -20.20 11.39 -8.75
C ASP A 34 -20.23 11.91 -7.30
N LEU A 35 -20.60 11.06 -6.34
CA LEU A 35 -20.47 11.37 -4.93
C LEU A 35 -19.84 10.20 -4.17
N TRP A 36 -18.75 10.42 -3.44
CA TRP A 36 -18.12 9.43 -2.59
C TRP A 36 -18.29 9.79 -1.11
N VAL A 37 -18.83 8.88 -0.32
CA VAL A 37 -19.04 9.05 1.13
C VAL A 37 -18.15 8.07 1.87
N LEU A 38 -17.19 8.61 2.63
CA LEU A 38 -16.28 7.85 3.48
C LEU A 38 -16.65 8.10 4.94
N ILE A 39 -16.83 7.04 5.71
CA ILE A 39 -17.30 7.13 7.10
C ILE A 39 -16.39 6.31 8.00
N SER A 40 -15.91 6.93 9.06
CA SER A 40 -15.14 6.23 10.09
C SER A 40 -15.49 6.71 11.49
N ARG A 41 -15.37 5.80 12.44
CA ARG A 41 -15.30 6.15 13.87
C ARG A 41 -13.85 6.13 14.34
N GLU A 42 -13.57 6.94 15.36
CA GLU A 42 -12.27 7.00 16.03
C GLU A 42 -11.86 5.59 16.51
N TYR A 43 -10.68 5.14 16.15
CA TYR A 43 -10.08 3.81 16.38
C TYR A 43 -10.73 2.64 15.61
N ASN A 44 -11.63 2.93 14.69
CA ASN A 44 -12.17 1.96 13.73
C ASN A 44 -12.29 2.65 12.37
N GLU A 45 -11.12 2.99 11.83
CA GLU A 45 -11.03 3.72 10.59
C GLU A 45 -11.15 2.79 9.38
N ASP A 46 -11.95 3.24 8.42
CA ASP A 46 -11.90 2.77 7.04
C ASP A 46 -10.48 2.97 6.48
N PRO A 47 -9.83 1.93 5.92
CA PRO A 47 -8.47 2.03 5.40
C PRO A 47 -8.28 3.12 4.36
N VAL A 48 -9.27 3.35 3.51
CA VAL A 48 -9.23 4.38 2.47
C VAL A 48 -9.40 5.77 3.09
N LEU A 49 -10.38 5.96 3.98
CA LEU A 49 -10.55 7.24 4.68
C LEU A 49 -9.27 7.64 5.42
N LYS A 50 -8.56 6.67 5.99
CA LYS A 50 -7.30 6.92 6.70
C LYS A 50 -6.26 7.60 5.82
N THR A 51 -6.27 7.32 4.51
CA THR A 51 -5.35 7.98 3.55
C THR A 51 -5.68 9.44 3.28
N PHE A 52 -6.92 9.87 3.56
CA PHE A 52 -7.36 11.26 3.43
C PHE A 52 -7.13 12.11 4.69
N LEU A 53 -6.73 11.48 5.80
CA LEU A 53 -6.43 12.23 7.03
C LEU A 53 -5.14 13.03 6.87
N PRO A 54 -5.06 14.24 7.44
CA PRO A 54 -3.82 15.01 7.45
C PRO A 54 -2.74 14.24 8.24
N SER A 55 -1.49 14.52 7.94
CA SER A 55 -0.33 13.85 8.56
C SER A 55 -0.28 13.95 10.08
N THR A 56 -0.93 14.96 10.64
CA THR A 56 -1.03 15.19 12.10
C THR A 56 -2.13 14.38 12.77
N TRP A 57 -2.99 13.71 11.99
CA TRP A 57 -4.05 12.86 12.52
C TRP A 57 -3.66 11.39 12.39
N GLN A 58 -3.38 10.75 13.49
CA GLN A 58 -3.07 9.31 13.54
C GLN A 58 -4.33 8.44 13.51
N SER A 59 -5.47 9.01 13.88
CA SER A 59 -6.80 8.40 13.83
C SER A 59 -7.86 9.45 13.45
N ALA A 60 -9.01 8.98 12.99
CA ALA A 60 -10.19 9.82 12.85
C ALA A 60 -10.61 10.40 14.22
N ARG A 61 -11.39 11.46 14.22
CA ARG A 61 -11.89 12.08 15.45
C ARG A 61 -13.39 11.86 15.59
N ARG A 62 -13.80 11.12 16.62
CA ARG A 62 -15.21 10.74 16.85
C ARG A 62 -15.77 10.00 15.63
N ARG A 63 -16.90 10.47 15.08
CA ARG A 63 -17.33 10.07 13.73
C ARG A 63 -16.88 11.14 12.75
N THR A 64 -16.00 10.78 11.85
CA THR A 64 -15.54 11.60 10.72
C THR A 64 -16.20 11.08 9.45
N ILE A 65 -16.94 11.94 8.75
CA ILE A 65 -17.53 11.63 7.45
C ILE A 65 -16.94 12.61 6.44
N LEU A 66 -16.33 12.07 5.38
CA LEU A 66 -15.86 12.84 4.25
C LEU A 66 -16.82 12.66 3.08
N LEU A 67 -17.19 13.75 2.46
CA LEU A 67 -18.04 13.79 1.28
C LEU A 67 -17.23 14.43 0.15
N ILE A 68 -17.08 13.72 -0.95
CA ILE A 68 -16.36 14.16 -2.14
C ILE A 68 -17.33 14.14 -3.31
N HIS A 69 -17.54 15.29 -3.94
CA HIS A 69 -18.50 15.44 -5.02
C HIS A 69 -17.81 15.94 -6.30
N ASP A 70 -17.90 15.16 -7.37
CA ASP A 70 -17.48 15.57 -8.71
C ASP A 70 -18.62 16.33 -9.39
N ARG A 71 -18.43 17.63 -9.55
CA ARG A 71 -19.38 18.54 -10.18
C ARG A 71 -19.27 18.58 -11.72
N GLY A 72 -18.46 17.70 -12.29
CA GLY A 72 -18.24 17.60 -13.73
C GLY A 72 -16.89 18.13 -14.19
N GLU A 73 -16.65 17.97 -15.47
CA GLU A 73 -15.37 18.34 -16.10
C GLU A 73 -15.07 19.84 -15.99
N GLY A 74 -13.80 20.15 -15.70
CA GLY A 74 -13.34 21.55 -15.54
C GLY A 74 -13.73 22.21 -14.21
N VAL A 75 -14.49 21.52 -13.33
CA VAL A 75 -14.85 22.04 -12.01
C VAL A 75 -14.08 21.26 -10.94
N PRO A 76 -13.42 21.96 -10.00
CA PRO A 76 -12.74 21.29 -8.88
C PRO A 76 -13.72 20.43 -8.06
N LEU A 77 -13.24 19.33 -7.50
CA LEU A 77 -14.02 18.51 -6.56
C LEU A 77 -14.46 19.36 -5.37
N GLU A 78 -15.69 19.16 -4.93
CA GLU A 78 -16.15 19.67 -3.65
C GLU A 78 -15.83 18.66 -2.57
N THR A 79 -15.09 19.07 -1.54
CA THR A 79 -14.62 18.20 -0.47
C THR A 79 -15.08 18.74 0.89
N LEU A 80 -15.96 17.99 1.54
CA LEU A 80 -16.61 18.40 2.78
C LEU A 80 -16.33 17.40 3.91
N ALA A 81 -16.10 17.94 5.10
CA ALA A 81 -16.07 17.19 6.35
C ALA A 81 -17.39 17.38 7.10
N VAL A 82 -18.26 16.36 7.08
CA VAL A 82 -19.43 16.32 7.95
C VAL A 82 -18.96 15.84 9.33
N ALA A 83 -18.19 16.68 9.98
CA ALA A 83 -17.51 16.46 11.24
C ALA A 83 -17.44 17.74 12.05
N ARG A 84 -17.07 17.64 13.32
CA ARG A 84 -16.92 18.81 14.21
C ARG A 84 -15.78 19.76 13.80
N TYR A 85 -14.83 19.26 13.02
CA TYR A 85 -13.62 19.96 12.60
C TYR A 85 -13.44 19.83 11.10
N PRO A 86 -12.73 20.76 10.45
CA PRO A 86 -12.23 20.51 9.11
C PRO A 86 -11.21 19.36 9.16
N VAL A 87 -11.03 18.65 8.07
CA VAL A 87 -10.05 17.57 7.98
C VAL A 87 -8.92 18.01 7.05
N GLY A 88 -7.80 18.39 7.66
CA GLY A 88 -6.70 19.03 6.96
C GLY A 88 -7.11 20.35 6.32
N ALA A 89 -6.41 20.73 5.27
CA ALA A 89 -6.73 21.88 4.43
C ALA A 89 -7.77 21.50 3.36
N SER A 90 -7.83 20.24 2.97
CA SER A 90 -8.61 19.78 1.81
C SER A 90 -10.12 19.64 2.09
N PHE A 91 -10.54 19.36 3.33
CA PHE A 91 -11.96 19.12 3.63
C PHE A 91 -12.53 20.21 4.53
N VAL A 92 -13.42 21.01 3.98
CA VAL A 92 -14.07 22.11 4.69
C VAL A 92 -15.13 21.57 5.66
N LYS A 93 -15.16 22.10 6.89
CA LYS A 93 -16.19 21.75 7.86
C LYS A 93 -17.59 22.08 7.33
N ALA A 94 -18.46 21.08 7.23
CA ALA A 94 -19.84 21.22 6.71
C ALA A 94 -20.93 20.90 7.75
N TRP A 95 -20.54 20.59 8.99
CA TRP A 95 -21.48 20.29 10.07
C TRP A 95 -21.17 21.07 11.34
N ASP A 96 -22.21 21.64 11.90
CA ASP A 96 -22.23 22.29 13.20
C ASP A 96 -23.51 21.85 13.92
N LYS A 97 -23.37 21.20 15.08
CA LYS A 97 -24.51 20.58 15.79
C LYS A 97 -25.59 21.59 16.18
N GLU A 98 -25.18 22.80 16.55
CA GLU A 98 -26.11 23.82 17.00
C GLU A 98 -26.90 24.44 15.84
N LYS A 99 -26.31 24.45 14.62
CA LYS A 99 -26.95 25.01 13.42
C LYS A 99 -27.70 23.98 12.60
N HIS A 100 -27.19 22.73 12.56
CA HIS A 100 -27.65 21.72 11.62
C HIS A 100 -28.29 20.51 12.31
N GLY A 101 -28.36 20.49 13.65
CA GLY A 101 -28.88 19.35 14.38
C GLY A 101 -27.96 18.11 14.30
N GLU A 102 -28.55 16.94 14.12
CA GLU A 102 -27.81 15.67 14.13
C GLU A 102 -26.96 15.48 12.86
N GLN A 103 -25.80 14.84 13.03
CA GLN A 103 -24.80 14.66 11.97
C GLN A 103 -25.35 13.92 10.74
N TRP A 104 -26.16 12.89 10.97
CA TRP A 104 -26.77 12.09 9.90
C TRP A 104 -27.80 12.89 9.10
N GLN A 105 -28.59 13.73 9.78
CA GLN A 105 -29.51 14.64 9.10
C GLN A 105 -28.78 15.61 8.20
N ARG A 106 -27.66 16.18 8.69
CA ARG A 106 -26.86 17.08 7.87
C ARG A 106 -26.22 16.38 6.67
N LEU A 107 -25.74 15.14 6.84
CA LEU A 107 -25.22 14.34 5.73
C LEU A 107 -26.31 14.11 4.68
N ALA A 108 -27.49 13.67 5.08
CA ALA A 108 -28.62 13.44 4.17
C ALA A 108 -28.99 14.72 3.39
N GLN A 109 -29.10 15.88 4.08
CA GLN A 109 -29.34 17.17 3.42
C GLN A 109 -28.28 17.51 2.38
N LEU A 110 -26.98 17.32 2.72
CA LEU A 110 -25.90 17.60 1.80
C LEU A 110 -25.92 16.70 0.56
N ILE A 111 -26.29 15.43 0.72
CA ILE A 111 -26.45 14.48 -0.39
C ILE A 111 -27.67 14.87 -1.24
N GLU A 112 -28.79 15.20 -0.62
CA GLU A 112 -30.01 15.61 -1.32
C GLU A 112 -29.82 16.92 -2.11
N GLU A 113 -29.13 17.92 -1.53
CA GLU A 113 -28.78 19.18 -2.21
C GLU A 113 -27.96 18.98 -3.49
N ARG A 114 -27.20 17.89 -3.60
CA ARG A 114 -26.33 17.57 -4.74
C ARG A 114 -26.97 16.63 -5.74
N ASP A 115 -28.04 15.95 -5.34
CA ASP A 115 -28.80 15.00 -6.16
C ASP A 115 -27.90 14.06 -7.03
N PRO A 116 -26.93 13.35 -6.43
CA PRO A 116 -25.96 12.53 -7.15
C PRO A 116 -26.65 11.36 -7.86
N ARG A 117 -26.13 10.94 -9.00
CA ARG A 117 -26.60 9.76 -9.74
C ARG A 117 -26.13 8.46 -9.06
N ALA A 118 -24.90 8.45 -8.55
CA ALA A 118 -24.27 7.32 -7.88
C ALA A 118 -23.56 7.78 -6.62
N ILE A 119 -23.91 7.17 -5.48
CA ILE A 119 -23.31 7.45 -4.17
C ILE A 119 -22.37 6.28 -3.84
N GLY A 120 -21.07 6.47 -3.98
CA GLY A 120 -20.07 5.47 -3.65
C GLY A 120 -19.89 5.32 -2.14
N ILE A 121 -19.89 4.08 -1.67
CA ILE A 121 -19.58 3.70 -0.28
C ILE A 121 -18.57 2.55 -0.28
N ASN A 122 -17.72 2.50 0.73
CA ASN A 122 -16.65 1.50 0.80
C ASN A 122 -17.18 0.16 1.32
N VAL A 123 -17.79 -0.60 0.44
CA VAL A 123 -18.21 -1.99 0.64
C VAL A 123 -17.70 -2.83 -0.53
N SER A 124 -17.08 -3.98 -0.22
CA SER A 124 -16.50 -4.88 -1.20
C SER A 124 -16.54 -6.31 -0.70
N SER A 125 -16.80 -7.26 -1.60
CA SER A 125 -16.69 -8.70 -1.31
C SER A 125 -15.36 -9.30 -1.76
N THR A 126 -14.53 -8.54 -2.47
CA THR A 126 -13.29 -9.00 -3.10
C THR A 126 -12.05 -8.30 -2.60
N PHE A 127 -12.11 -6.99 -2.34
CA PHE A 127 -10.95 -6.20 -1.98
C PHE A 127 -11.08 -5.61 -0.57
N ALA A 128 -10.41 -6.23 0.39
CA ALA A 128 -10.56 -5.93 1.82
C ALA A 128 -10.33 -4.45 2.18
N LEU A 129 -9.38 -3.76 1.54
CA LEU A 129 -9.13 -2.34 1.80
C LEU A 129 -10.27 -1.42 1.32
N ALA A 130 -11.12 -1.89 0.42
CA ALA A 130 -12.30 -1.18 -0.05
C ALA A 130 -13.59 -1.54 0.73
N ASP A 131 -13.51 -2.39 1.75
CA ASP A 131 -14.61 -2.85 2.61
C ASP A 131 -14.51 -2.25 4.03
N GLY A 132 -14.21 -0.96 4.10
CA GLY A 132 -13.95 -0.28 5.37
C GLY A 132 -15.18 0.30 6.06
N LEU A 133 -16.34 0.33 5.42
CA LEU A 133 -17.58 0.81 6.01
C LEU A 133 -18.18 -0.24 6.95
N SER A 134 -18.18 0.04 8.26
CA SER A 134 -18.77 -0.91 9.21
C SER A 134 -20.29 -1.07 8.99
N SER A 135 -20.83 -2.26 9.30
CA SER A 135 -22.27 -2.54 9.15
C SER A 135 -23.15 -1.53 9.87
N THR A 136 -22.78 -1.14 11.10
CA THR A 136 -23.54 -0.13 11.88
C THR A 136 -23.58 1.23 11.17
N GLU A 137 -22.45 1.71 10.65
CA GLU A 137 -22.40 3.00 9.94
C GLU A 137 -23.14 2.91 8.59
N HIS A 138 -23.12 1.76 7.93
CA HIS A 138 -23.88 1.50 6.71
C HIS A 138 -25.40 1.55 6.97
N GLU A 139 -25.87 0.89 8.03
CA GLU A 139 -27.28 0.91 8.41
C GLU A 139 -27.75 2.33 8.75
N LEU A 140 -27.01 3.05 9.59
CA LEU A 140 -27.32 4.44 9.94
C LEU A 140 -27.33 5.38 8.72
N LEU A 141 -26.40 5.19 7.77
CA LEU A 141 -26.43 5.94 6.52
C LEU A 141 -27.72 5.65 5.74
N ARG A 142 -28.09 4.39 5.58
CA ARG A 142 -29.29 4.00 4.85
C ARG A 142 -30.56 4.52 5.50
N GLU A 143 -30.65 4.47 6.83
CA GLU A 143 -31.80 5.00 7.59
C GLU A 143 -31.91 6.52 7.44
N SER A 144 -30.80 7.23 7.37
CA SER A 144 -30.80 8.70 7.26
C SER A 144 -31.19 9.20 5.87
N LEU A 145 -31.03 8.39 4.81
CA LEU A 145 -31.32 8.79 3.44
C LEU A 145 -32.79 8.57 3.06
N PRO A 146 -33.41 9.47 2.26
CA PRO A 146 -34.70 9.21 1.65
C PRO A 146 -34.61 8.04 0.65
N GLU A 147 -35.75 7.39 0.40
CA GLU A 147 -35.82 6.15 -0.37
C GLU A 147 -35.21 6.25 -1.78
N ASN A 148 -35.47 7.36 -2.46
CA ASN A 148 -34.94 7.63 -3.82
C ASN A 148 -33.39 7.74 -3.84
N LEU A 149 -32.74 8.11 -2.76
CA LEU A 149 -31.29 8.18 -2.65
C LEU A 149 -30.67 6.86 -2.17
N ARG A 150 -31.40 6.07 -1.36
CA ARG A 150 -30.96 4.73 -0.94
C ARG A 150 -30.66 3.81 -2.13
N GLY A 151 -31.48 3.89 -3.18
CA GLY A 151 -31.31 3.11 -4.41
C GLY A 151 -30.09 3.53 -5.25
N ARG A 152 -29.43 4.64 -4.92
CA ARG A 152 -28.22 5.14 -5.59
C ARG A 152 -26.92 4.77 -4.88
N LEU A 153 -27.00 4.10 -3.72
CA LEU A 153 -25.81 3.58 -3.03
C LEU A 153 -25.19 2.45 -3.83
N VAL A 154 -23.92 2.58 -4.16
CA VAL A 154 -23.13 1.61 -4.94
C VAL A 154 -21.80 1.34 -4.26
N SER A 155 -21.24 0.16 -4.50
CA SER A 155 -19.85 -0.13 -4.09
C SER A 155 -18.87 0.83 -4.75
N ALA A 156 -18.00 1.44 -3.96
CA ALA A 156 -16.90 2.27 -4.41
C ALA A 156 -15.61 1.45 -4.63
N GLU A 157 -15.67 0.11 -4.74
CA GLU A 157 -14.50 -0.76 -4.85
C GLU A 157 -13.51 -0.27 -5.93
N GLY A 158 -13.96 -0.09 -7.17
CA GLY A 158 -13.09 0.37 -8.27
C GLY A 158 -12.52 1.77 -8.05
N LEU A 159 -13.27 2.66 -7.38
CA LEU A 159 -12.79 3.99 -7.01
C LEU A 159 -11.73 3.92 -5.90
N ALA A 160 -11.96 3.10 -4.87
CA ALA A 160 -11.03 2.88 -3.77
C ALA A 160 -9.72 2.24 -4.26
N ILE A 161 -9.80 1.20 -5.10
CA ILE A 161 -8.62 0.59 -5.73
C ILE A 161 -7.85 1.65 -6.54
N GLY A 162 -8.52 2.36 -7.45
CA GLY A 162 -7.89 3.38 -8.27
C GLY A 162 -7.21 4.47 -7.43
N TRP A 163 -7.82 4.90 -6.32
CA TRP A 163 -7.21 5.84 -5.38
C TRP A 163 -5.96 5.27 -4.71
N LEU A 164 -5.99 4.03 -4.25
CA LEU A 164 -4.89 3.40 -3.53
C LEU A 164 -3.71 3.04 -4.46
N GLU A 165 -3.96 2.63 -5.70
CA GLU A 165 -2.90 2.20 -6.63
C GLU A 165 -2.26 3.33 -7.44
N THR A 166 -3.01 4.39 -7.77
CA THR A 166 -2.49 5.47 -8.63
C THR A 166 -1.51 6.35 -7.87
N ARG A 167 -0.37 6.64 -8.48
CA ARG A 167 0.65 7.56 -7.96
C ARG A 167 0.62 8.88 -8.73
N SER A 168 0.83 9.98 -8.01
CA SER A 168 1.04 11.29 -8.64
C SER A 168 2.47 11.41 -9.20
N ALA A 169 2.70 12.37 -10.08
CA ALA A 169 4.03 12.65 -10.60
C ALA A 169 5.02 13.00 -9.48
N ALA A 170 4.58 13.75 -8.48
CA ALA A 170 5.41 14.15 -7.33
C ALA A 170 5.79 12.95 -6.44
N GLU A 171 4.89 11.97 -6.26
CA GLU A 171 5.20 10.72 -5.57
C GLU A 171 6.23 9.90 -6.37
N MET A 172 6.06 9.80 -7.70
CA MET A 172 6.97 9.03 -8.57
C MET A 172 8.36 9.65 -8.69
N GLU A 173 8.49 10.96 -8.55
CA GLU A 173 9.80 11.63 -8.53
C GLU A 173 10.64 11.19 -7.31
N VAL A 174 10.00 10.96 -6.17
CA VAL A 174 10.66 10.59 -4.91
C VAL A 174 10.77 9.08 -4.72
N TYR A 175 9.90 8.29 -5.34
CA TYR A 175 9.81 6.85 -5.12
C TYR A 175 11.13 6.09 -5.35
N PRO A 176 11.95 6.38 -6.39
CA PRO A 176 13.27 5.74 -6.56
C PRO A 176 14.21 5.95 -5.37
N GLN A 177 14.12 7.10 -4.70
CA GLN A 177 14.90 7.36 -3.48
C GLN A 177 14.43 6.47 -2.32
N ILE A 178 13.13 6.25 -2.18
CA ILE A 178 12.56 5.39 -1.13
C ILE A 178 13.00 3.94 -1.34
N VAL A 179 12.97 3.46 -2.59
CA VAL A 179 13.47 2.14 -2.96
C VAL A 179 14.96 2.01 -2.66
N ARG A 180 15.75 3.04 -2.96
CA ARG A 180 17.19 3.05 -2.64
C ARG A 180 17.46 2.92 -1.13
N ILE A 181 16.70 3.61 -0.29
CA ILE A 181 16.80 3.48 1.16
C ILE A 181 16.55 2.04 1.61
N ALA A 182 15.53 1.38 1.06
CA ALA A 182 15.26 -0.03 1.34
C ALA A 182 16.43 -0.93 0.95
N HIS A 183 16.99 -0.73 -0.25
CA HIS A 183 18.16 -1.49 -0.71
C HIS A 183 19.43 -1.25 0.13
N GLU A 184 19.65 -0.04 0.60
CA GLU A 184 20.79 0.28 1.50
C GLU A 184 20.66 -0.45 2.84
N ILE A 185 19.45 -0.48 3.42
CA ILE A 185 19.17 -1.24 4.64
C ILE A 185 19.36 -2.74 4.41
N LEU A 186 18.86 -3.27 3.28
CA LEU A 186 19.05 -4.68 2.92
C LEU A 186 20.54 -5.04 2.80
N ALA A 187 21.31 -4.22 2.10
CA ALA A 187 22.74 -4.45 1.91
C ALA A 187 23.52 -4.42 3.24
N GLU A 188 23.15 -3.51 4.16
CA GLU A 188 23.74 -3.44 5.49
C GLU A 188 23.44 -4.71 6.31
N GLY A 189 22.16 -5.15 6.32
CA GLY A 189 21.73 -6.34 7.07
C GLY A 189 22.27 -7.66 6.52
N LEU A 190 22.63 -7.71 5.24
CA LEU A 190 23.25 -8.87 4.58
C LEU A 190 24.79 -8.82 4.58
N SER A 191 25.39 -7.87 5.29
CA SER A 191 26.83 -7.70 5.35
C SER A 191 27.46 -8.38 6.59
N GLU A 192 28.79 -8.50 6.57
CA GLU A 192 29.60 -9.00 7.69
C GLU A 192 29.55 -8.09 8.94
N SER A 193 29.00 -6.88 8.83
CA SER A 193 28.76 -6.02 10.00
C SER A 193 27.57 -6.50 10.84
N VAL A 194 26.69 -7.33 10.27
CA VAL A 194 25.50 -7.86 10.94
C VAL A 194 25.57 -9.38 11.07
N ILE A 195 26.00 -10.07 10.00
CA ILE A 195 26.06 -11.52 9.96
C ILE A 195 27.46 -12.03 10.29
N GLN A 196 27.58 -12.76 11.39
CA GLN A 196 28.74 -13.55 11.75
C GLN A 196 28.45 -15.03 11.47
N PRO A 197 28.98 -15.62 10.39
CA PRO A 197 28.73 -17.01 10.04
C PRO A 197 29.10 -17.99 11.16
N GLY A 198 28.23 -18.93 11.46
CA GLY A 198 28.37 -19.87 12.58
C GLY A 198 27.87 -19.36 13.93
N VAL A 199 27.46 -18.09 14.02
CA VAL A 199 26.96 -17.46 15.25
C VAL A 199 25.59 -16.83 15.03
N SER A 200 25.45 -15.91 14.05
CA SER A 200 24.19 -15.23 13.80
C SER A 200 23.13 -16.19 13.25
N THR A 201 21.90 -16.00 13.72
CA THR A 201 20.72 -16.71 13.23
C THR A 201 19.94 -15.84 12.25
N THR A 202 19.05 -16.45 11.47
CA THR A 202 18.09 -15.71 10.63
C THR A 202 17.21 -14.79 11.47
N HIS A 203 16.87 -15.20 12.67
CA HIS A 203 16.07 -14.44 13.63
C HIS A 203 16.81 -13.16 14.10
N ASP A 204 18.12 -13.25 14.37
CA ASP A 204 18.93 -12.08 14.72
C ASP A 204 18.89 -11.02 13.60
N VAL A 205 19.00 -11.46 12.34
CA VAL A 205 18.99 -10.56 11.18
C VAL A 205 17.60 -9.92 11.00
N VAL A 206 16.51 -10.66 11.20
CA VAL A 206 15.15 -10.13 11.14
C VAL A 206 14.94 -9.03 12.18
N TRP A 207 15.37 -9.25 13.42
CA TRP A 207 15.22 -8.23 14.47
C TRP A 207 16.16 -7.07 14.28
N TRP A 208 17.35 -7.28 13.73
CA TRP A 208 18.24 -6.20 13.32
C TRP A 208 17.56 -5.28 12.29
N TYR A 209 16.90 -5.83 11.26
CA TYR A 209 16.12 -5.04 10.31
C TYR A 209 15.03 -4.21 11.00
N ARG A 210 14.30 -4.79 11.94
CA ARG A 210 13.26 -4.08 12.70
C ARG A 210 13.82 -2.91 13.51
N ASP A 211 14.94 -3.14 14.19
CA ASP A 211 15.60 -2.08 14.94
C ASP A 211 16.17 -1.00 14.02
N ARG A 212 16.78 -1.38 12.91
CA ARG A 212 17.35 -0.44 11.94
C ARG A 212 16.29 0.47 11.31
N ILE A 213 15.14 -0.08 10.92
CA ILE A 213 13.98 0.69 10.45
C ILE A 213 13.57 1.74 11.48
N ARG A 214 13.47 1.33 12.76
CA ARG A 214 13.09 2.22 13.85
C ARG A 214 14.12 3.32 14.11
N GLU A 215 15.41 3.00 14.13
CA GLU A 215 16.50 3.96 14.29
C GLU A 215 16.50 5.04 13.22
N LEU A 216 16.19 4.68 11.99
CA LEU A 216 16.03 5.61 10.87
C LEU A 216 14.70 6.38 10.91
N GLY A 217 13.84 6.10 11.92
CA GLY A 217 12.53 6.71 12.06
C GLY A 217 11.58 6.35 10.93
N LEU A 218 11.74 5.18 10.32
CA LEU A 218 10.85 4.59 9.32
C LEU A 218 9.87 3.62 9.98
N SER A 219 8.93 3.07 9.21
CA SER A 219 8.02 2.01 9.65
C SER A 219 8.14 0.80 8.74
N ALA A 220 8.00 -0.38 9.29
CA ALA A 220 7.75 -1.59 8.51
C ALA A 220 6.24 -1.75 8.32
N TRP A 221 5.79 -2.21 7.16
CA TRP A 221 4.39 -2.51 6.94
C TRP A 221 4.10 -4.01 6.98
N PHE A 222 5.15 -4.83 6.94
CA PHE A 222 5.12 -6.24 7.31
C PHE A 222 6.38 -6.62 8.11
N HIS A 223 6.37 -7.76 8.76
CA HIS A 223 7.54 -8.29 9.47
C HIS A 223 8.52 -8.85 8.45
N PRO A 224 9.79 -8.39 8.40
CA PRO A 224 10.77 -8.94 7.49
C PRO A 224 10.94 -10.45 7.68
N SER A 225 11.26 -11.17 6.61
CA SER A 225 11.63 -12.58 6.71
C SER A 225 13.03 -12.82 6.17
N VAL A 226 13.77 -13.75 6.80
CA VAL A 226 15.07 -14.22 6.34
C VAL A 226 15.04 -15.74 6.35
N SER A 227 15.26 -16.35 5.19
CA SER A 227 15.32 -17.79 5.06
C SER A 227 16.67 -18.26 4.50
N ILE A 228 17.02 -19.52 4.78
CA ILE A 228 18.27 -20.16 4.34
C ILE A 228 17.94 -21.30 3.38
N GLN A 229 18.63 -21.33 2.24
CA GLN A 229 18.69 -22.48 1.37
C GLN A 229 20.07 -23.10 1.41
N ARG A 230 20.14 -24.41 1.77
CA ARG A 230 21.38 -25.21 1.81
C ARG A 230 21.37 -26.28 0.73
N ALA A 231 22.53 -26.59 0.15
CA ALA A 231 22.65 -27.57 -0.92
C ALA A 231 22.19 -29.00 -0.54
N ALA A 232 22.12 -29.31 0.75
CA ALA A 232 21.67 -30.62 1.28
C ALA A 232 20.22 -30.60 1.77
N SER A 233 19.54 -29.48 1.74
CA SER A 233 18.13 -29.38 2.15
C SER A 233 17.19 -29.79 1.01
N PRO A 234 16.12 -30.54 1.27
CA PRO A 234 15.09 -30.74 0.26
C PRO A 234 14.54 -29.39 -0.19
N VAL A 235 14.04 -29.36 -1.44
CA VAL A 235 13.44 -28.13 -2.02
C VAL A 235 12.38 -27.62 -1.04
N ILE A 236 12.60 -26.41 -0.51
CA ILE A 236 11.67 -25.79 0.42
C ILE A 236 10.43 -25.37 -0.37
N ASP A 237 9.26 -25.83 0.05
CA ASP A 237 8.00 -25.28 -0.44
C ASP A 237 7.85 -23.85 0.12
N MET A 238 8.14 -22.85 -0.70
CA MET A 238 8.08 -21.44 -0.29
C MET A 238 6.73 -21.02 0.32
N LYS A 239 5.64 -21.76 0.03
CA LYS A 239 4.34 -21.50 0.66
C LYS A 239 4.26 -21.99 2.10
N ALA A 240 5.01 -23.04 2.45
CA ALA A 240 5.07 -23.56 3.82
C ALA A 240 5.98 -22.70 4.70
N ASP A 241 7.04 -22.12 4.14
CA ASP A 241 8.08 -21.38 4.88
C ASP A 241 7.60 -20.01 5.41
N VAL A 242 6.68 -19.35 4.72
CA VAL A 242 6.11 -18.08 5.18
C VAL A 242 5.31 -18.22 6.48
N LEU A 243 4.85 -19.44 6.80
CA LEU A 243 4.07 -19.76 8.01
C LEU A 243 4.87 -20.46 9.12
N SER A 244 6.07 -20.97 8.82
CA SER A 244 6.94 -21.63 9.81
C SER A 244 7.93 -20.64 10.43
N MET A 245 7.46 -19.75 11.29
CA MET A 245 8.27 -18.77 12.04
C MET A 245 9.11 -19.38 13.17
N HIS A 246 9.53 -20.67 13.09
CA HIS A 246 10.02 -21.38 14.28
C HIS A 246 11.41 -22.01 14.19
N ASP A 247 12.10 -21.97 13.03
CA ASP A 247 13.45 -22.51 12.96
C ASP A 247 14.50 -21.40 12.95
N GLU A 248 15.10 -21.15 14.13
CA GLU A 248 16.31 -20.34 14.28
C GLU A 248 17.49 -21.05 13.60
N ASP A 249 17.60 -20.87 12.28
CA ASP A 249 18.74 -21.45 11.56
C ASP A 249 19.96 -20.56 11.72
N VAL A 250 21.04 -21.15 12.27
CA VAL A 250 22.36 -20.52 12.31
C VAL A 250 22.88 -20.42 10.88
N ILE A 251 23.20 -19.21 10.46
CA ILE A 251 23.77 -18.89 9.15
C ILE A 251 25.20 -19.43 9.05
N ARG A 252 25.52 -20.18 7.99
CA ARG A 252 26.81 -20.86 7.82
C ARG A 252 27.43 -20.54 6.46
N PRO A 253 28.76 -20.65 6.32
CA PRO A 253 29.42 -20.57 5.03
C PRO A 253 28.82 -21.58 4.02
N GLY A 254 28.44 -21.09 2.86
CA GLY A 254 27.77 -21.88 1.81
C GLY A 254 26.26 -21.76 1.79
N ASP A 255 25.65 -21.06 2.73
CA ASP A 255 24.21 -20.79 2.72
C ASP A 255 23.85 -19.73 1.68
N LEU A 256 22.73 -19.91 1.01
CA LEU A 256 22.05 -18.86 0.23
C LEU A 256 20.95 -18.30 1.10
N LEU A 257 21.03 -17.01 1.39
CA LEU A 257 20.01 -16.26 2.13
C LEU A 257 19.00 -15.65 1.18
N HIS A 258 17.75 -15.66 1.54
CA HIS A 258 16.68 -14.90 0.92
C HIS A 258 16.05 -13.99 1.96
N VAL A 259 15.89 -12.72 1.63
CA VAL A 259 15.27 -11.72 2.50
C VAL A 259 14.08 -11.12 1.79
N ASP A 260 12.95 -11.04 2.49
CA ASP A 260 11.78 -10.27 2.10
C ASP A 260 11.62 -9.08 3.05
N PHE A 261 11.57 -7.87 2.50
CA PHE A 261 11.74 -6.64 3.25
C PHE A 261 10.95 -5.47 2.67
N GLY A 262 10.23 -4.75 3.53
CA GLY A 262 9.49 -3.57 3.13
C GLY A 262 9.48 -2.46 4.19
N ILE A 263 9.62 -1.23 3.72
CA ILE A 263 9.50 -0.04 4.55
C ILE A 263 8.34 0.84 4.09
N THR A 264 7.81 1.61 5.04
CA THR A 264 6.91 2.72 4.75
C THR A 264 7.62 4.05 5.00
N TYR A 265 7.67 4.88 3.98
CA TYR A 265 8.17 6.25 4.06
C TYR A 265 7.27 7.19 3.26
N LEU A 266 6.89 8.33 3.83
CA LEU A 266 5.96 9.29 3.23
C LEU A 266 4.62 8.67 2.77
N ARG A 267 4.11 7.66 3.48
CA ARG A 267 2.92 6.85 3.13
C ARG A 267 3.07 6.00 1.86
N LEU A 268 4.29 5.84 1.36
CA LEU A 268 4.61 4.93 0.27
C LEU A 268 5.32 3.70 0.83
N ASN A 269 4.96 2.54 0.34
CA ASN A 269 5.53 1.26 0.74
C ASN A 269 6.53 0.77 -0.30
N THR A 270 7.61 0.14 0.16
CA THR A 270 8.46 -0.71 -0.69
C THR A 270 8.19 -2.16 -0.39
N ASP A 271 8.43 -3.01 -1.37
CA ASP A 271 8.39 -4.46 -1.26
C ASP A 271 9.57 -4.99 -2.09
N THR A 272 10.59 -5.47 -1.42
CA THR A 272 11.89 -5.79 -2.01
C THR A 272 12.41 -7.11 -1.49
N GLN A 273 12.81 -8.00 -2.41
CA GLN A 273 13.45 -9.26 -2.06
C GLN A 273 14.88 -9.27 -2.58
N GLN A 274 15.80 -9.79 -1.76
CA GLN A 274 17.20 -9.89 -2.10
C GLN A 274 17.78 -11.23 -1.67
N HIS A 275 18.83 -11.67 -2.40
CA HIS A 275 19.60 -12.85 -2.07
C HIS A 275 21.03 -12.47 -1.70
N ALA A 276 21.60 -13.22 -0.76
CA ALA A 276 23.01 -13.15 -0.44
C ALA A 276 23.58 -14.56 -0.26
N TYR A 277 24.78 -14.78 -0.77
CA TYR A 277 25.50 -16.02 -0.56
C TYR A 277 26.60 -15.84 0.47
N VAL A 278 26.62 -16.68 1.49
CA VAL A 278 27.65 -16.66 2.53
C VAL A 278 28.89 -17.40 2.01
N LEU A 279 29.94 -16.67 1.66
CA LEU A 279 31.16 -17.23 1.09
C LEU A 279 31.80 -18.28 1.99
N ARG A 280 32.25 -19.39 1.40
CA ARG A 280 33.09 -20.36 2.10
C ARG A 280 34.53 -19.86 2.20
N PRO A 281 35.33 -20.39 3.13
CA PRO A 281 36.76 -20.06 3.18
C PRO A 281 37.43 -20.27 1.84
N GLY A 282 38.11 -19.21 1.31
CA GLY A 282 38.78 -19.21 0.03
C GLY A 282 37.95 -18.87 -1.19
N GLU A 283 36.63 -18.73 -1.06
CA GLU A 283 35.75 -18.19 -2.12
C GLU A 283 35.82 -16.65 -2.13
N THR A 284 35.81 -16.08 -3.34
CA THR A 284 35.78 -14.62 -3.57
C THR A 284 34.47 -14.17 -4.21
N GLU A 285 33.65 -15.12 -4.67
CA GLU A 285 32.35 -14.88 -5.32
C GLU A 285 31.43 -16.08 -5.15
N ALA A 286 30.14 -15.86 -5.33
CA ALA A 286 29.15 -16.94 -5.30
C ALA A 286 29.38 -17.95 -6.43
N PRO A 287 29.03 -19.24 -6.23
CA PRO A 287 29.12 -20.28 -7.25
C PRO A 287 28.47 -19.87 -8.58
N ALA A 288 29.07 -20.29 -9.69
CA ALA A 288 28.58 -19.95 -11.03
C ALA A 288 27.12 -20.34 -11.27
N SER A 289 26.68 -21.47 -10.70
CA SER A 289 25.28 -21.92 -10.78
C SER A 289 24.29 -20.94 -10.12
N LEU A 290 24.64 -20.38 -8.97
CA LEU A 290 23.80 -19.39 -8.28
C LEU A 290 23.77 -18.06 -9.05
N ARG A 291 24.91 -17.64 -9.59
CA ARG A 291 24.98 -16.43 -10.44
C ARG A 291 24.16 -16.58 -11.71
N GLN A 292 24.19 -17.76 -12.33
CA GLN A 292 23.35 -18.06 -13.51
C GLN A 292 21.86 -18.09 -13.14
N ALA A 293 21.49 -18.67 -12.01
CA ALA A 293 20.10 -18.66 -11.52
C ALA A 293 19.60 -17.23 -11.29
N LEU A 294 20.41 -16.38 -10.66
CA LEU A 294 20.09 -14.97 -10.46
C LEU A 294 19.91 -14.23 -11.81
N ALA A 295 20.81 -14.48 -12.79
CA ALA A 295 20.67 -13.90 -14.13
C ALA A 295 19.35 -14.31 -14.81
N THR A 296 18.95 -15.58 -14.65
CA THR A 296 17.66 -16.07 -15.16
C THR A 296 16.47 -15.40 -14.46
N GLY A 297 16.53 -15.25 -13.12
CA GLY A 297 15.52 -14.52 -12.36
C GLY A 297 15.41 -13.06 -12.78
N ASN A 298 16.53 -12.36 -12.95
CA ASN A 298 16.57 -10.98 -13.45
C ASN A 298 15.96 -10.89 -14.86
N ARG A 299 16.25 -11.86 -15.74
CA ARG A 299 15.63 -11.91 -17.07
C ARG A 299 14.11 -12.05 -16.99
N LEU A 300 13.58 -12.85 -16.06
CA LEU A 300 12.15 -12.96 -15.83
C LEU A 300 11.52 -11.63 -15.36
N GLN A 301 12.23 -10.89 -14.50
CA GLN A 301 11.80 -9.55 -14.08
C GLN A 301 11.78 -8.56 -15.27
N ASP A 302 12.77 -8.60 -16.15
CA ASP A 302 12.79 -7.79 -17.37
C ASP A 302 11.61 -8.12 -18.30
N ILE A 303 11.28 -9.41 -18.43
CA ILE A 303 10.11 -9.87 -19.20
C ILE A 303 8.83 -9.31 -18.61
N LEU A 304 8.64 -9.42 -17.29
CA LEU A 304 7.45 -8.94 -16.60
C LEU A 304 7.31 -7.42 -16.74
N THR A 305 8.36 -6.67 -16.41
CA THR A 305 8.33 -5.20 -16.47
C THR A 305 8.20 -4.67 -17.89
N GLY A 306 8.76 -5.35 -18.88
CA GLY A 306 8.58 -5.04 -20.30
C GLY A 306 7.15 -5.22 -20.81
N ASN A 307 6.34 -6.02 -20.12
CA ASN A 307 4.91 -6.21 -20.42
C ASN A 307 3.98 -5.21 -19.71
N PHE A 308 4.49 -4.35 -18.83
CA PHE A 308 3.71 -3.28 -18.22
C PHE A 308 3.39 -2.20 -19.25
N VAL A 309 2.27 -2.38 -19.94
CA VAL A 309 1.78 -1.45 -20.96
C VAL A 309 0.44 -0.89 -20.51
N ALA A 310 0.31 0.44 -20.56
CA ALA A 310 -0.95 1.12 -20.21
C ALA A 310 -2.13 0.58 -21.00
N GLY A 311 -3.24 0.30 -20.33
CA GLY A 311 -4.46 -0.26 -20.91
C GLY A 311 -4.53 -1.79 -20.89
N ARG A 312 -3.48 -2.50 -20.50
CA ARG A 312 -3.53 -3.95 -20.23
C ARG A 312 -3.99 -4.22 -18.81
N SER A 313 -4.78 -5.29 -18.64
CA SER A 313 -5.09 -5.81 -17.31
C SER A 313 -3.91 -6.57 -16.71
N GLY A 314 -3.89 -6.77 -15.39
CA GLY A 314 -2.90 -7.60 -14.71
C GLY A 314 -2.85 -9.02 -15.28
N ASN A 315 -4.02 -9.62 -15.60
CA ASN A 315 -4.11 -10.95 -16.23
C ASN A 315 -3.47 -10.98 -17.62
N ASP A 316 -3.64 -9.94 -18.44
CA ASP A 316 -3.02 -9.87 -19.78
C ASP A 316 -1.50 -9.75 -19.66
N ILE A 317 -1.01 -8.95 -18.72
CA ILE A 317 0.41 -8.80 -18.42
C ILE A 317 1.02 -10.12 -17.97
N LEU A 318 0.37 -10.81 -17.02
CA LEU A 318 0.80 -12.12 -16.51
C LEU A 318 0.85 -13.15 -17.65
N ALA A 319 -0.23 -13.28 -18.42
CA ALA A 319 -0.30 -14.24 -19.53
C ALA A 319 0.79 -13.99 -20.58
N ALA A 320 1.01 -12.74 -20.96
CA ALA A 320 2.04 -12.36 -21.93
C ALA A 320 3.45 -12.65 -21.39
N SER A 321 3.68 -12.39 -20.11
CA SER A 321 4.97 -12.61 -19.44
C SER A 321 5.30 -14.11 -19.33
N LEU A 322 4.34 -14.93 -18.91
CA LEU A 322 4.52 -16.39 -18.84
C LEU A 322 4.79 -16.99 -20.23
N GLN A 323 4.04 -16.57 -21.25
CA GLN A 323 4.25 -17.02 -22.62
C GLN A 323 5.63 -16.60 -23.16
N GLN A 324 6.12 -15.42 -22.84
CA GLN A 324 7.45 -15.00 -23.25
C GLN A 324 8.54 -15.78 -22.49
N ALA A 325 8.39 -16.00 -21.18
CA ALA A 325 9.33 -16.80 -20.39
C ALA A 325 9.45 -18.24 -20.95
N GLU A 326 8.33 -18.86 -21.30
CA GLU A 326 8.30 -20.21 -21.91
C GLU A 326 9.08 -20.24 -23.25
N ARG A 327 8.87 -19.25 -24.12
CA ARG A 327 9.62 -19.13 -25.38
C ARG A 327 11.13 -19.00 -25.18
N GLU A 328 11.56 -18.41 -24.07
CA GLU A 328 12.98 -18.24 -23.70
C GLU A 328 13.48 -19.43 -22.87
N GLY A 329 12.70 -20.50 -22.67
CA GLY A 329 13.07 -21.68 -21.91
C GLY A 329 13.15 -21.46 -20.39
N ILE A 330 12.48 -20.41 -19.89
CA ILE A 330 12.41 -20.10 -18.45
C ILE A 330 11.15 -20.72 -17.87
N THR A 331 11.30 -21.64 -16.93
CA THR A 331 10.16 -22.14 -16.12
C THR A 331 9.83 -21.10 -15.08
N ALA A 332 8.79 -20.31 -15.35
CA ALA A 332 8.40 -19.18 -14.50
C ALA A 332 7.23 -19.52 -13.58
N SER A 333 7.30 -19.04 -12.35
CA SER A 333 6.16 -18.94 -11.44
C SER A 333 6.07 -17.48 -11.00
N ILE A 334 4.96 -16.82 -11.34
CA ILE A 334 4.66 -15.44 -10.96
C ILE A 334 3.33 -15.46 -10.23
N TYR A 335 3.31 -14.92 -9.02
CA TYR A 335 2.09 -14.75 -8.22
C TYR A 335 2.02 -13.33 -7.67
N THR A 336 0.82 -12.87 -7.41
CA THR A 336 0.55 -11.55 -6.83
C THR A 336 -0.41 -11.69 -5.66
#